data_3d3e710e042b5ab8a0597a8661a42ff7
#
_entry.id   3d3e710e042b5ab8a0597a8661a42ff7
#
_cell.length_a   1.000
_cell.length_b   1.000
_cell.length_c   1.000
_cell.angle_alpha   90.00
_cell.angle_beta   90.00
_cell.angle_gamma   90.00
#
_symmetry.space_group_name_H-M   'P 1'
#
loop_
_entity.id
_entity.type
_entity.pdbx_description
1 polymer ?
#
loop_
_entity_poly.entity_id
_entity_poly.type
_entity_poly.pdbx_seq_one_letter_code
_entity_poly.pdbx_strand_id
1 'polypeptide(L)'
;NGRLTKEDNEIKFTKTEKKIIELLEKNDNQLTTIEELKTKVWYGKKFSVFTLRNAIAEIRKKTCYELIRNENGKGYIFNKENIQNS
;
A
#
# COMPACT_ATOMS: atom_id res chain seq x y z
N ASN A 1 9.98 15.26 -11.47
CA ASN A 1 10.28 14.00 -11.51
C ASN A 1 9.36 13.25 -10.66
N GLY A 2 8.28 13.58 -10.57
CA GLY A 2 7.26 12.87 -9.98
C GLY A 2 7.52 12.38 -8.64
N ARG A 3 8.61 12.69 -8.07
CA ARG A 3 8.85 12.16 -6.82
C ARG A 3 7.93 12.78 -5.86
N LEU A 4 7.69 12.07 -4.85
CA LEU A 4 6.83 12.51 -3.83
C LEU A 4 7.56 13.33 -2.81
N THR A 5 8.67 13.85 -3.15
CA THR A 5 9.44 14.64 -2.25
C THR A 5 8.87 16.02 -2.17
N LYS A 6 8.86 16.57 -1.01
CA LYS A 6 8.44 17.87 -0.88
C LYS A 6 9.54 18.62 -0.32
N GLU A 7 10.10 19.45 -1.02
CA GLU A 7 11.21 20.22 -0.58
C GLU A 7 12.25 19.29 -0.14
N ASP A 8 12.52 19.19 1.07
CA ASP A 8 13.56 18.35 1.49
C ASP A 8 13.03 17.14 2.08
N ASN A 9 11.76 16.97 2.14
CA ASN A 9 11.22 15.84 2.83
C ASN A 9 10.89 14.76 1.89
N GLU A 10 11.77 13.80 1.81
CA GLU A 10 11.54 12.67 1.01
C GLU A 10 10.63 11.70 1.71
N ILE A 11 9.70 11.14 1.01
CA ILE A 11 8.83 10.13 1.59
C ILE A 11 9.60 8.83 1.63
N LYS A 12 9.75 8.29 2.83
CA LYS A 12 10.46 7.04 3.00
C LYS A 12 9.54 5.94 3.42
N PHE A 13 9.60 4.83 2.74
CA PHE A 13 8.79 3.68 3.08
C PHE A 13 9.66 2.60 3.68
N THR A 14 9.08 1.84 4.61
CA THR A 14 9.79 0.69 5.14
C THR A 14 9.79 -0.41 4.08
N LYS A 15 10.59 -1.44 4.31
CA LYS A 15 10.63 -2.54 3.37
C LYS A 15 9.28 -3.18 3.20
N THR A 16 8.57 -3.35 4.30
CA THR A 16 7.25 -3.93 4.24
C THR A 16 6.31 -3.06 3.42
N GLU A 17 6.37 -1.77 3.65
CA GLU A 17 5.51 -0.86 2.92
C GLU A 17 5.80 -0.89 1.43
N LYS A 18 7.08 -0.95 1.09
CA LYS A 18 7.45 -1.02 -0.32
C LYS A 18 6.92 -2.28 -0.98
N LYS A 19 7.01 -3.40 -0.29
CA LYS A 19 6.51 -4.64 -0.84
C LYS A 19 5.01 -4.60 -1.03
N ILE A 20 4.31 -4.00 -0.10
CA ILE A 20 2.87 -3.85 -0.23
C ILE A 20 2.53 -3.01 -1.46
N ILE A 21 3.21 -1.88 -1.59
CA ILE A 21 2.94 -0.99 -2.71
C ILE A 21 3.23 -1.68 -4.02
N GLU A 22 4.35 -2.38 -4.10
CA GLU A 22 4.71 -3.08 -5.33
C GLU A 22 3.68 -4.12 -5.72
N LEU A 23 3.20 -4.84 -4.74
CA LEU A 23 2.21 -5.86 -5.02
C LEU A 23 0.89 -5.24 -5.46
N LEU A 24 0.49 -4.17 -4.80
CA LEU A 24 -0.73 -3.48 -5.18
C LEU A 24 -0.63 -2.89 -6.56
N GLU A 25 0.51 -2.31 -6.88
CA GLU A 25 0.73 -1.76 -8.21
C GLU A 25 0.68 -2.83 -9.28
N LYS A 26 1.23 -3.97 -8.96
CA LYS A 26 1.25 -5.07 -9.91
C LYS A 26 -0.15 -5.51 -10.25
N ASN A 27 -1.02 -5.51 -9.27
CA ASN A 27 -2.40 -5.89 -9.50
C ASN A 27 -3.23 -4.75 -10.07
N ASP A 28 -2.63 -3.58 -10.08
CA ASP A 28 -3.26 -2.40 -10.63
C ASP A 28 -4.62 -2.21 -9.98
N ASN A 29 -5.66 -1.94 -10.67
CA ASN A 29 -6.95 -1.66 -10.07
C ASN A 29 -7.70 -2.91 -9.59
N GLN A 30 -7.02 -4.02 -9.49
CA GLN A 30 -7.67 -5.23 -9.09
C GLN A 30 -7.42 -5.52 -7.62
N LEU A 31 -8.31 -6.29 -7.04
CA LEU A 31 -8.23 -6.60 -5.63
C LEU A 31 -7.00 -7.42 -5.29
N THR A 32 -6.27 -6.97 -4.29
CA THR A 32 -5.18 -7.75 -3.73
C THR A 32 -5.68 -8.27 -2.40
N THR A 33 -5.86 -9.57 -2.30
CA THR A 33 -6.45 -10.14 -1.10
C THR A 33 -5.48 -10.10 0.07
N ILE A 34 -6.03 -10.19 1.26
CA ILE A 34 -5.23 -10.22 2.45
C ILE A 34 -4.34 -11.45 2.43
N GLU A 35 -4.86 -12.55 1.92
CA GLU A 35 -4.09 -13.77 1.81
C GLU A 35 -2.88 -13.59 0.91
N GLU A 36 -3.06 -12.88 -0.18
CA GLU A 36 -1.97 -12.62 -1.09
C GLU A 36 -0.93 -11.76 -0.44
N LEU A 37 -1.34 -10.75 0.30
CA LEU A 37 -0.42 -9.90 1.01
C LEU A 37 0.35 -10.70 2.05
N LYS A 38 -0.36 -11.56 2.76
CA LYS A 38 0.28 -12.39 3.77
C LYS A 38 1.35 -13.27 3.14
N THR A 39 1.03 -13.89 2.03
CA THR A 39 1.94 -14.82 1.39
C THR A 39 3.12 -14.12 0.75
N LYS A 40 2.86 -13.04 0.06
CA LYS A 40 3.91 -12.41 -0.73
C LYS A 40 4.70 -11.35 -0.01
N VAL A 41 4.11 -10.71 0.97
CA VAL A 41 4.82 -9.67 1.69
C VAL A 41 5.45 -10.23 2.95
N TRP A 42 4.71 -11.04 3.66
CA TRP A 42 5.22 -11.57 4.93
C TRP A 42 5.95 -12.89 4.82
N TYR A 43 5.72 -13.65 3.73
CA TYR A 43 6.49 -14.87 3.46
C TYR A 43 6.56 -15.82 4.63
N GLY A 44 5.51 -16.04 5.30
CA GLY A 44 5.57 -16.96 6.41
C GLY A 44 6.11 -16.38 7.68
N LYS A 45 6.45 -15.12 7.67
CA LYS A 45 6.81 -14.46 8.91
C LYS A 45 5.53 -14.26 9.68
N LYS A 46 5.67 -13.88 10.93
CA LYS A 46 4.53 -13.63 11.74
C LYS A 46 3.65 -12.58 11.11
N PHE A 47 2.42 -12.91 10.85
CA PHE A 47 1.49 -12.01 10.19
C PHE A 47 0.34 -11.69 11.11
N SER A 48 -0.13 -10.46 11.03
CA SER A 48 -1.27 -10.03 11.81
C SER A 48 -2.04 -9.02 10.99
N VAL A 49 -3.35 -9.09 11.05
CA VAL A 49 -4.17 -8.13 10.34
C VAL A 49 -3.90 -6.73 10.86
N PHE A 50 -3.61 -6.61 12.14
CA PHE A 50 -3.29 -5.31 12.70
C PHE A 50 -2.02 -4.76 12.09
N THR A 51 -1.02 -5.60 11.91
CA THR A 51 0.22 -5.15 11.29
C THR A 51 -0.04 -4.67 9.88
N LEU A 52 -0.85 -5.41 9.15
CA LEU A 52 -1.18 -5.01 7.81
C LEU A 52 -1.93 -3.68 7.80
N ARG A 53 -2.90 -3.53 8.66
CA ARG A 53 -3.66 -2.30 8.73
C ARG A 53 -2.79 -1.11 9.09
N ASN A 54 -1.86 -1.32 10.00
CA ASN A 54 -0.95 -0.26 10.37
C ASN A 54 -0.07 0.14 9.21
N ALA A 55 0.42 -0.84 8.47
CA ALA A 55 1.25 -0.56 7.32
C ALA A 55 0.48 0.23 6.27
N ILE A 56 -0.76 -0.17 6.03
CA ILE A 56 -1.60 0.53 5.05
C ILE A 56 -1.84 1.96 5.53
N ALA A 57 -2.11 2.14 6.81
CA ALA A 57 -2.36 3.47 7.34
C ALA A 57 -1.14 4.36 7.17
N GLU A 58 0.04 3.81 7.41
CA GLU A 58 1.25 4.59 7.25
C GLU A 58 1.49 4.98 5.81
N ILE A 59 1.21 4.08 4.90
CA ILE A 59 1.34 4.39 3.48
C ILE A 59 0.39 5.51 3.11
N ARG A 60 -0.84 5.45 3.60
CA ARG A 60 -1.82 6.49 3.31
C ARG A 60 -1.38 7.84 3.85
N LYS A 61 -0.82 7.84 5.04
CA LYS A 61 -0.34 9.07 5.63
C LYS A 61 0.79 9.68 4.82
N LYS A 62 1.60 8.84 4.25
CA LYS A 62 2.75 9.31 3.48
C LYS A 62 2.39 9.70 2.07
N THR A 63 1.26 9.25 1.59
CA THR A 63 0.84 9.54 0.23
C THR A 63 -0.50 10.24 0.25
N CYS A 64 -1.55 9.47 0.06
CA CYS A 64 -2.86 10.01 -0.08
C CYS A 64 -3.83 8.98 0.46
N TYR A 65 -4.81 9.42 1.19
CA TYR A 65 -5.71 8.50 1.82
C TYR A 65 -6.44 7.62 0.82
N GLU A 66 -6.74 8.17 -0.34
CA GLU A 66 -7.53 7.45 -1.31
C GLU A 66 -6.71 6.58 -2.24
N LEU A 67 -5.41 6.59 -2.07
CA LEU A 67 -4.56 5.77 -2.91
C LEU A 67 -4.87 4.29 -2.74
N ILE A 68 -5.14 3.87 -1.53
CA ILE A 68 -5.41 2.48 -1.25
C ILE A 68 -6.81 2.37 -0.67
N ARG A 69 -7.62 1.57 -1.31
CA ARG A 69 -8.99 1.37 -0.91
C ARG A 69 -9.16 0.05 -0.18
N ASN A 70 -9.90 0.08 0.90
CA ASN A 70 -10.20 -1.14 1.63
C ASN A 70 -11.47 -1.76 1.05
N GLU A 71 -11.40 -3.02 0.68
CA GLU A 71 -12.54 -3.66 0.08
C GLU A 71 -13.16 -4.66 1.06
N ASN A 72 -13.98 -4.15 1.93
CA ASN A 72 -14.80 -4.98 2.84
C ASN A 72 -14.07 -6.12 3.52
N GLY A 73 -12.86 -5.88 3.96
CA GLY A 73 -12.13 -6.92 4.67
C GLY A 73 -11.57 -8.00 3.78
N LYS A 74 -11.82 -7.94 2.50
CA LYS A 74 -11.29 -8.93 1.59
C LYS A 74 -9.88 -8.62 1.17
N GLY A 75 -9.54 -7.34 1.12
CA GLY A 75 -8.23 -6.95 0.71
C GLY A 75 -8.18 -5.48 0.38
N TYR A 76 -7.27 -5.10 -0.49
CA TYR A 76 -7.07 -3.71 -0.83
C TYR A 76 -6.94 -3.52 -2.32
N ILE A 77 -7.32 -2.36 -2.79
CA ILE A 77 -7.20 -2.01 -4.20
C ILE A 77 -6.37 -0.76 -4.33
N PHE A 78 -5.42 -0.80 -5.24
CA PHE A 78 -4.56 0.35 -5.47
C PHE A 78 -5.28 1.28 -6.43
N ASN A 79 -5.66 2.43 -5.93
CA ASN A 79 -6.46 3.36 -6.71
C ASN A 79 -5.57 4.41 -7.34
N LYS A 80 -4.87 4.01 -8.35
CA LYS A 80 -3.89 4.86 -8.99
C LYS A 80 -4.48 6.07 -9.66
N GLU A 81 -5.71 5.97 -10.08
CA GLU A 81 -6.34 7.05 -10.80
C GLU A 81 -6.50 8.30 -9.95
N ASN A 82 -6.63 8.13 -8.67
CA ASN A 82 -6.76 9.28 -7.81
C ASN A 82 -5.54 10.16 -7.81
N ILE A 83 -4.41 9.55 -8.00
CA ILE A 83 -3.17 10.31 -8.05
C ILE A 83 -3.09 11.12 -9.30
N GLN A 84 -3.51 10.54 -10.39
CA GLN A 84 -3.40 11.20 -11.66
C GLN A 84 -4.29 12.40 -11.77
N ASN A 85 -5.36 12.37 -11.08
CA ASN A 85 -6.29 13.46 -11.15
C ASN A 85 -5.95 14.63 -10.27
N SER A 86 -4.96 14.51 -9.51
CA SER A 86 -4.64 15.63 -8.65
C SER A 86 -3.53 16.50 -9.17
#